data_8404e391dc291b4fb7a5bedad0af7433
#
_entry.id   8404e391dc291b4fb7a5bedad0af7433
#
_cell.length_a   1.000
_cell.length_b   1.000
_cell.length_c   1.000
_cell.angle_alpha   90.00
_cell.angle_beta   90.00
_cell.angle_gamma   90.00
#
_symmetry.space_group_name_H-M   'P 1'
#
loop_
_entity.id
_entity.type
_entity.pdbx_description
1 polymer ?
#
loop_
_entity_poly.entity_id
_entity_poly.type
_entity_poly.pdbx_seq_one_letter_code
_entity_poly.pdbx_strand_id
1 'polypeptide(L)'
;GTIGLTNMKLKMQDMPDVDIKKSLFTFTPKYLQLSETTVNIGKNDITADSRFENYIGYALKGTTLKGTLNIHSNYFNLNDFMTASADSVATTEAAATDSTAIAGVIEVPRNIDFQMDANLKQVLFDKMTFNNMNGKLIVKDGKVDMKNLSMGTMGGNVVMNGYYSTANAKKPEMKAGFKLSDISFSQAYKELDMVQQLAPIFENLKGNFSGSINVLTDLDAAMSPVLETMQGDGSLTTRDLSLSGVKAIDQIADAISQPSLKEMKVKDMTLNFTIKDGRVETKPFDIKMGDYNLNLSGSTGLDQTIDYSGKIKLPASTGISKLMTLDLKIGGSFTSPKVSVD
;
A
#
# COMPACT_ATOMS: atom_id res chain seq x y z
N GLY A 1 27.10 -33.82 2.46
CA GLY A 1 26.03 -34.77 2.76
C GLY A 1 24.70 -34.32 2.20
N THR A 2 23.78 -35.24 2.02
CA THR A 2 22.43 -34.99 1.55
C THR A 2 21.44 -35.69 2.47
N ILE A 3 20.39 -35.00 2.90
CA ILE A 3 19.28 -35.57 3.69
C ILE A 3 17.96 -35.22 2.99
N GLY A 4 17.15 -36.25 2.72
CA GLY A 4 15.79 -36.06 2.24
C GLY A 4 14.81 -36.18 3.42
N LEU A 5 13.87 -35.20 3.50
CA LEU A 5 12.74 -35.20 4.41
C LEU A 5 11.45 -35.39 3.62
N THR A 6 10.58 -36.28 4.11
CA THR A 6 9.25 -36.50 3.52
C THR A 6 8.22 -36.70 4.62
N ASN A 7 7.05 -36.05 4.43
CA ASN A 7 5.88 -36.21 5.32
C ASN A 7 6.19 -35.94 6.81
N MET A 8 6.97 -34.91 7.08
CA MET A 8 7.35 -34.50 8.43
C MET A 8 6.41 -33.40 8.94
N LYS A 9 5.84 -33.61 10.11
CA LYS A 9 4.99 -32.62 10.78
C LYS A 9 5.71 -32.02 11.97
N LEU A 10 5.75 -30.72 12.04
CA LEU A 10 6.33 -29.95 13.14
C LEU A 10 5.23 -29.11 13.78
N LYS A 11 5.09 -29.21 15.09
CA LYS A 11 4.29 -28.30 15.89
C LYS A 11 5.22 -27.29 16.53
N MET A 12 5.00 -26.01 16.24
CA MET A 12 5.74 -24.90 16.84
C MET A 12 4.77 -24.13 17.73
N GLN A 13 5.28 -23.66 18.84
CA GLN A 13 4.50 -22.79 19.73
C GLN A 13 4.28 -21.46 19.01
N ASP A 14 3.07 -20.94 19.03
CA ASP A 14 2.67 -19.64 18.45
C ASP A 14 2.78 -19.53 16.91
N MET A 15 2.88 -20.66 16.20
CA MET A 15 2.83 -20.70 14.74
C MET A 15 1.85 -21.77 14.26
N PRO A 16 1.25 -21.60 13.05
CA PRO A 16 0.47 -22.67 12.44
C PRO A 16 1.30 -23.95 12.25
N ASP A 17 0.65 -25.11 12.27
CA ASP A 17 1.30 -26.41 12.05
C ASP A 17 2.09 -26.40 10.73
N VAL A 18 3.34 -26.86 10.78
CA VAL A 18 4.23 -26.98 9.63
C VAL A 18 4.23 -28.42 9.13
N ASP A 19 3.82 -28.64 7.90
CA ASP A 19 3.78 -29.94 7.23
C ASP A 19 4.75 -29.95 6.03
N ILE A 20 5.93 -30.50 6.23
CA ILE A 20 6.95 -30.67 5.18
C ILE A 20 6.57 -31.89 4.35
N LYS A 21 6.03 -31.67 3.16
CA LYS A 21 5.69 -32.74 2.22
C LYS A 21 6.92 -33.39 1.64
N LYS A 22 7.89 -32.57 1.23
CA LYS A 22 9.16 -32.98 0.68
C LYS A 22 10.19 -31.88 0.87
N SER A 23 11.42 -32.24 1.18
CA SER A 23 12.57 -31.33 1.12
C SER A 23 13.87 -32.11 0.97
N LEU A 24 14.75 -31.66 0.11
CA LEU A 24 16.09 -32.21 -0.06
C LEU A 24 17.13 -31.21 0.42
N PHE A 25 17.83 -31.55 1.49
CA PHE A 25 18.91 -30.75 2.06
C PHE A 25 20.25 -31.30 1.59
N THR A 26 21.06 -30.43 1.00
CA THR A 26 22.45 -30.74 0.66
C THR A 26 23.37 -29.80 1.45
N PHE A 27 24.27 -30.37 2.24
CA PHE A 27 25.24 -29.58 3.00
C PHE A 27 26.66 -29.89 2.60
N THR A 28 27.41 -28.85 2.46
CA THR A 28 28.86 -28.85 2.26
C THR A 28 29.47 -27.82 3.22
N PRO A 29 30.77 -27.83 3.47
CA PRO A 29 31.41 -26.77 4.26
C PRO A 29 31.18 -25.36 3.68
N LYS A 30 30.85 -25.25 2.39
CA LYS A 30 30.70 -23.96 1.69
C LYS A 30 29.25 -23.47 1.66
N TYR A 31 28.28 -24.37 1.56
CA TYR A 31 26.88 -24.01 1.40
C TYR A 31 25.90 -25.06 1.96
N LEU A 32 24.73 -24.60 2.33
CA LEU A 32 23.52 -25.37 2.57
C LEU A 32 22.53 -25.06 1.44
N GLN A 33 22.01 -26.10 0.80
CA GLN A 33 21.02 -25.96 -0.25
C GLN A 33 19.75 -26.72 0.11
N LEU A 34 18.60 -26.10 -0.07
CA LEU A 34 17.29 -26.71 -0.04
C LEU A 34 16.77 -26.78 -1.47
N SER A 35 16.39 -27.94 -1.90
CA SER A 35 15.79 -28.16 -3.22
C SER A 35 14.54 -29.01 -3.10
N GLU A 36 13.66 -28.88 -4.09
CA GLU A 36 12.39 -29.61 -4.13
C GLU A 36 11.57 -29.48 -2.83
N THR A 37 11.67 -28.33 -2.17
CA THR A 37 11.02 -28.11 -0.87
C THR A 37 9.57 -27.73 -1.09
N THR A 38 8.64 -28.55 -0.55
CA THR A 38 7.20 -28.28 -0.51
C THR A 38 6.74 -28.36 0.94
N VAL A 39 6.21 -27.25 1.45
CA VAL A 39 5.81 -27.08 2.84
C VAL A 39 4.42 -26.46 2.89
N ASN A 40 3.56 -26.95 3.77
CA ASN A 40 2.35 -26.25 4.16
C ASN A 40 2.53 -25.71 5.58
N ILE A 41 2.22 -24.42 5.77
CA ILE A 41 2.19 -23.76 7.08
C ILE A 41 0.74 -23.34 7.31
N GLY A 42 0.00 -24.11 8.08
CA GLY A 42 -1.45 -24.02 8.12
C GLY A 42 -2.06 -24.23 6.74
N LYS A 43 -2.73 -23.20 6.20
CA LYS A 43 -3.30 -23.21 4.85
C LYS A 43 -2.33 -22.70 3.76
N ASN A 44 -1.19 -22.16 4.18
CA ASN A 44 -0.23 -21.55 3.26
C ASN A 44 0.61 -22.65 2.59
N ASP A 45 0.53 -22.77 1.29
CA ASP A 45 1.33 -23.68 0.50
C ASP A 45 2.59 -22.97 0.00
N ILE A 46 3.75 -23.54 0.26
CA ILE A 46 5.03 -22.97 -0.13
C ILE A 46 5.85 -24.00 -0.87
N THR A 47 6.30 -23.66 -2.07
CA THR A 47 7.36 -24.38 -2.78
C THR A 47 8.56 -23.48 -2.86
N ALA A 48 9.72 -23.97 -2.44
CA ALA A 48 10.92 -23.15 -2.34
C ALA A 48 12.17 -23.90 -2.75
N ASP A 49 13.06 -23.20 -3.42
CA ASP A 49 14.45 -23.58 -3.65
C ASP A 49 15.35 -22.48 -3.10
N SER A 50 16.38 -22.89 -2.37
CA SER A 50 17.27 -21.93 -1.73
C SER A 50 18.70 -22.45 -1.65
N ARG A 51 19.64 -21.50 -1.60
CA ARG A 51 21.04 -21.79 -1.33
C ARG A 51 21.57 -20.75 -0.36
N PHE A 52 22.19 -21.21 0.72
CA PHE A 52 22.75 -20.38 1.77
C PHE A 52 24.26 -20.61 1.85
N GLU A 53 25.01 -19.53 1.82
CA GLU A 53 26.47 -19.53 1.97
C GLU A 53 26.85 -18.95 3.32
N ASN A 54 28.02 -19.36 3.84
CA ASN A 54 28.51 -18.95 5.15
C ASN A 54 27.60 -19.35 6.33
N TYR A 55 26.82 -20.41 6.17
CA TYR A 55 25.85 -20.85 7.19
C TYR A 55 26.53 -21.32 8.50
N ILE A 56 27.75 -21.91 8.41
CA ILE A 56 28.55 -22.33 9.58
C ILE A 56 29.05 -21.09 10.34
N GLY A 57 29.57 -20.10 9.62
CA GLY A 57 30.00 -18.83 10.22
C GLY A 57 28.84 -18.08 10.87
N TYR A 58 27.67 -18.10 10.23
CA TYR A 58 26.44 -17.53 10.79
C TYR A 58 26.05 -18.22 12.11
N ALA A 59 25.98 -19.57 12.10
CA ALA A 59 25.55 -20.34 13.26
C ALA A 59 26.52 -20.25 14.46
N LEU A 60 27.85 -20.24 14.21
CA LEU A 60 28.86 -20.29 15.27
C LEU A 60 29.40 -18.93 15.69
N LYS A 61 29.35 -17.92 14.82
CA LYS A 61 30.00 -16.62 15.02
C LYS A 61 29.07 -15.43 14.77
N GLY A 62 27.81 -15.65 14.39
CA GLY A 62 26.84 -14.60 14.06
C GLY A 62 27.23 -13.75 12.84
N THR A 63 28.12 -14.26 11.96
CA THR A 63 28.51 -13.56 10.73
C THR A 63 27.36 -13.56 9.70
N THR A 64 27.46 -12.77 8.66
CA THR A 64 26.38 -12.60 7.68
C THR A 64 26.09 -13.91 6.93
N LEU A 65 24.84 -14.36 6.97
CA LEU A 65 24.32 -15.44 6.13
C LEU A 65 23.94 -14.86 4.77
N LYS A 66 24.55 -15.39 3.71
CA LYS A 66 24.23 -14.99 2.32
C LYS A 66 23.36 -16.06 1.67
N GLY A 67 22.44 -15.64 0.82
CA GLY A 67 21.62 -16.64 0.15
C GLY A 67 20.74 -16.12 -0.99
N THR A 68 20.23 -17.11 -1.72
CA THR A 68 19.20 -16.93 -2.74
C THR A 68 18.01 -17.79 -2.38
N LEU A 69 16.81 -17.29 -2.65
CA LEU A 69 15.57 -17.97 -2.35
C LEU A 69 14.55 -17.74 -3.47
N ASN A 70 14.04 -18.81 -4.06
CA ASN A 70 12.92 -18.75 -4.99
C ASN A 70 11.70 -19.32 -4.29
N ILE A 71 10.62 -18.53 -4.21
CA ILE A 71 9.38 -18.89 -3.54
C ILE A 71 8.23 -18.90 -4.54
N HIS A 72 7.47 -19.99 -4.52
CA HIS A 72 6.18 -20.11 -5.19
C HIS A 72 5.10 -20.47 -4.19
N SER A 73 3.92 -19.89 -4.32
CA SER A 73 2.75 -20.25 -3.52
C SER A 73 1.48 -20.03 -4.33
N ASN A 74 0.47 -20.87 -4.14
CA ASN A 74 -0.86 -20.64 -4.69
C ASN A 74 -1.70 -19.80 -3.73
N TYR A 75 -1.49 -19.94 -2.42
CA TYR A 75 -2.19 -19.21 -1.38
C TYR A 75 -1.25 -18.88 -0.22
N PHE A 76 -1.10 -17.60 0.07
CA PHE A 76 -0.24 -17.09 1.13
C PHE A 76 -0.95 -16.00 1.94
N ASN A 77 -1.29 -16.30 3.18
CA ASN A 77 -1.92 -15.35 4.09
C ASN A 77 -0.88 -14.76 5.04
N LEU A 78 -0.43 -13.54 4.77
CA LEU A 78 0.53 -12.84 5.61
C LEU A 78 0.01 -12.58 7.02
N ASN A 79 -1.31 -12.47 7.21
CA ASN A 79 -1.90 -12.22 8.52
C ASN A 79 -1.62 -13.37 9.52
N ASP A 80 -1.49 -14.62 9.02
CA ASP A 80 -1.18 -15.78 9.86
C ASP A 80 0.21 -15.69 10.52
N PHE A 81 1.13 -14.90 9.94
CA PHE A 81 2.49 -14.72 10.45
C PHE A 81 2.65 -13.44 11.28
N MET A 82 1.79 -12.46 11.10
CA MET A 82 1.83 -11.20 11.87
C MET A 82 1.34 -11.38 13.31
N THR A 83 0.29 -12.17 13.50
CA THR A 83 -0.25 -12.49 14.84
C THR A 83 0.74 -13.31 15.67
N ALA A 84 1.48 -14.24 15.05
CA ALA A 84 2.49 -15.05 15.72
C ALA A 84 3.66 -14.21 16.27
N SER A 85 4.02 -13.12 15.59
CA SER A 85 5.09 -12.22 16.03
C SER A 85 4.68 -11.36 17.24
N ALA A 86 3.40 -11.07 17.43
CA ALA A 86 2.89 -10.30 18.56
C ALA A 86 2.85 -11.12 19.86
N ASP A 87 2.58 -12.44 19.77
CA ASP A 87 2.48 -13.33 20.94
C ASP A 87 3.84 -13.87 21.39
N SER A 88 4.86 -13.94 20.51
CA SER A 88 6.18 -14.49 20.83
C SER A 88 7.09 -13.58 21.67
N VAL A 89 6.68 -12.35 21.96
CA VAL A 89 7.44 -11.42 22.82
C VAL A 89 7.23 -11.71 24.33
N ALA A 90 6.32 -12.63 24.70
CA ALA A 90 5.95 -12.85 26.10
C ALA A 90 6.79 -13.91 26.84
N THR A 91 7.59 -14.78 26.17
CA THR A 91 8.35 -15.83 26.85
C THR A 91 9.60 -16.28 26.10
N THR A 92 10.72 -15.58 26.28
CA THR A 92 12.05 -16.20 26.33
C THR A 92 13.05 -15.25 26.99
N GLU A 93 13.29 -15.47 28.28
CA GLU A 93 14.54 -15.08 28.93
C GLU A 93 15.66 -15.95 28.35
N ALA A 94 16.47 -15.42 27.47
CA ALA A 94 17.89 -15.71 27.36
C ALA A 94 18.52 -15.01 26.14
N ALA A 95 19.53 -14.21 26.42
CA ALA A 95 20.43 -13.47 25.55
C ALA A 95 20.05 -12.00 25.32
N ALA A 96 20.52 -11.18 26.25
CA ALA A 96 20.58 -9.73 26.14
C ALA A 96 21.45 -9.33 24.93
N THR A 97 20.81 -8.98 23.84
CA THR A 97 21.28 -8.00 22.90
C THR A 97 20.20 -6.94 22.82
N ASP A 98 20.64 -5.70 22.91
CA ASP A 98 19.86 -4.46 23.04
C ASP A 98 18.76 -4.31 21.96
N SER A 99 17.72 -5.15 22.01
CA SER A 99 16.57 -5.07 21.10
C SER A 99 15.48 -4.26 21.78
N THR A 100 15.47 -2.97 21.52
CA THR A 100 14.38 -2.06 21.84
C THR A 100 13.26 -2.17 20.79
N ALA A 101 12.92 -3.39 20.35
CA ALA A 101 11.87 -3.64 19.38
C ALA A 101 10.51 -3.23 19.95
N ILE A 102 9.74 -2.48 19.22
CA ILE A 102 8.33 -2.22 19.50
C ILE A 102 7.58 -3.53 19.24
N ALA A 103 6.79 -4.03 20.18
CA ALA A 103 5.98 -5.23 20.01
C ALA A 103 5.09 -5.09 18.75
N GLY A 104 5.18 -6.08 17.85
CA GLY A 104 4.44 -6.12 16.57
C GLY A 104 5.22 -5.67 15.34
N VAL A 105 6.37 -4.98 15.48
CA VAL A 105 7.23 -4.64 14.35
C VAL A 105 7.96 -5.87 13.83
N ILE A 106 7.88 -6.13 12.54
CA ILE A 106 8.66 -7.18 11.88
C ILE A 106 10.08 -6.64 11.66
N GLU A 107 10.98 -6.96 12.58
CA GLU A 107 12.37 -6.52 12.48
C GLU A 107 13.11 -7.30 11.38
N VAL A 108 13.76 -6.58 10.48
CA VAL A 108 14.59 -7.17 9.42
C VAL A 108 15.97 -7.47 9.99
N PRO A 109 16.43 -8.74 9.97
CA PRO A 109 17.75 -9.10 10.49
C PRO A 109 18.88 -8.34 9.78
N ARG A 110 19.92 -7.94 10.55
CA ARG A 110 21.06 -7.21 10.00
C ARG A 110 22.15 -8.10 9.46
N ASN A 111 22.19 -9.34 9.93
CA ASN A 111 23.23 -10.32 9.59
C ASN A 111 22.78 -11.31 8.51
N ILE A 112 21.95 -10.88 7.60
CA ILE A 112 21.56 -11.62 6.39
C ILE A 112 21.75 -10.77 5.14
N ASP A 113 22.04 -11.41 4.02
CA ASP A 113 22.16 -10.82 2.69
C ASP A 113 21.51 -11.78 1.69
N PHE A 114 20.19 -11.62 1.51
CA PHE A 114 19.36 -12.52 0.71
C PHE A 114 18.80 -11.82 -0.52
N GLN A 115 18.81 -12.59 -1.62
CA GLN A 115 18.03 -12.26 -2.82
C GLN A 115 16.89 -13.25 -2.95
N MET A 116 15.67 -12.76 -3.00
CA MET A 116 14.45 -13.55 -3.10
C MET A 116 13.70 -13.21 -4.37
N ASP A 117 13.35 -14.21 -5.16
CA ASP A 117 12.40 -14.11 -6.26
C ASP A 117 11.07 -14.74 -5.78
N ALA A 118 10.01 -13.95 -5.79
CA ALA A 118 8.68 -14.37 -5.34
C ALA A 118 7.72 -14.50 -6.52
N ASN A 119 6.94 -15.57 -6.53
CA ASN A 119 5.84 -15.81 -7.45
C ASN A 119 4.66 -16.39 -6.65
N LEU A 120 3.73 -15.53 -6.27
CA LEU A 120 2.64 -15.86 -5.37
C LEU A 120 1.31 -15.59 -6.07
N LYS A 121 0.47 -16.63 -6.26
CA LYS A 121 -0.79 -16.46 -7.01
C LYS A 121 -1.83 -15.66 -6.24
N GLN A 122 -1.96 -15.91 -4.94
CA GLN A 122 -2.85 -15.14 -4.07
C GLN A 122 -2.17 -14.86 -2.75
N VAL A 123 -2.14 -13.59 -2.36
CA VAL A 123 -1.61 -13.14 -1.08
C VAL A 123 -2.69 -12.35 -0.36
N LEU A 124 -2.92 -12.67 0.91
CA LEU A 124 -3.79 -11.90 1.79
C LEU A 124 -2.94 -11.08 2.77
N PHE A 125 -3.22 -9.80 2.88
CA PHE A 125 -2.60 -8.91 3.84
C PHE A 125 -3.60 -7.86 4.32
N ASP A 126 -3.86 -7.81 5.61
CA ASP A 126 -4.94 -7.04 6.21
C ASP A 126 -6.28 -7.35 5.51
N LYS A 127 -6.96 -6.38 4.97
CA LYS A 127 -8.21 -6.52 4.20
C LYS A 127 -7.98 -6.71 2.69
N MET A 128 -6.73 -6.61 2.24
CA MET A 128 -6.37 -6.64 0.83
C MET A 128 -6.13 -8.05 0.33
N THR A 129 -6.50 -8.28 -0.92
CA THR A 129 -6.13 -9.46 -1.69
C THR A 129 -5.26 -9.05 -2.87
N PHE A 130 -4.07 -9.63 -2.93
CA PHE A 130 -3.17 -9.46 -4.07
C PHE A 130 -3.15 -10.72 -4.90
N ASN A 131 -3.32 -10.57 -6.21
CA ASN A 131 -3.31 -11.67 -7.16
C ASN A 131 -2.07 -11.60 -8.05
N ASN A 132 -1.49 -12.76 -8.36
CA ASN A 132 -0.33 -12.90 -9.24
C ASN A 132 0.82 -11.96 -8.84
N MET A 133 1.17 -11.96 -7.57
CA MET A 133 2.28 -11.18 -7.06
C MET A 133 3.61 -11.76 -7.52
N ASN A 134 4.40 -10.94 -8.21
CA ASN A 134 5.72 -11.30 -8.71
C ASN A 134 6.71 -10.16 -8.47
N GLY A 135 7.92 -10.49 -8.10
CA GLY A 135 8.96 -9.48 -7.94
C GLY A 135 10.21 -10.02 -7.23
N LYS A 136 11.18 -9.13 -7.10
CA LYS A 136 12.44 -9.41 -6.41
C LYS A 136 12.51 -8.64 -5.11
N LEU A 137 12.89 -9.35 -4.03
CA LEU A 137 13.18 -8.77 -2.73
C LEU A 137 14.67 -8.96 -2.42
N ILE A 138 15.31 -7.93 -1.88
CA ILE A 138 16.69 -8.00 -1.38
C ILE A 138 16.64 -7.64 0.09
N VAL A 139 17.01 -8.61 0.94
CA VAL A 139 17.00 -8.44 2.41
C VAL A 139 18.43 -8.31 2.88
N LYS A 140 18.79 -7.13 3.37
CA LYS A 140 20.17 -6.83 3.79
C LYS A 140 20.21 -5.66 4.78
N ASP A 141 21.10 -5.74 5.77
CA ASP A 141 21.42 -4.65 6.70
C ASP A 141 20.16 -4.03 7.38
N GLY A 142 19.22 -4.86 7.80
CA GLY A 142 17.98 -4.39 8.44
C GLY A 142 16.96 -3.76 7.48
N LYS A 143 17.06 -4.08 6.18
CA LYS A 143 16.24 -3.47 5.13
C LYS A 143 15.79 -4.52 4.13
N VAL A 144 14.56 -4.36 3.62
CA VAL A 144 14.01 -5.13 2.50
C VAL A 144 13.81 -4.16 1.33
N ASP A 145 14.61 -4.29 0.29
CA ASP A 145 14.40 -3.61 -0.98
C ASP A 145 13.46 -4.43 -1.87
N MET A 146 12.43 -3.79 -2.37
CA MET A 146 11.42 -4.36 -3.28
C MET A 146 11.66 -3.83 -4.68
N LYS A 147 11.83 -4.72 -5.65
CA LYS A 147 12.10 -4.35 -7.05
C LYS A 147 11.07 -4.96 -7.97
N ASN A 148 10.36 -4.08 -8.70
CA ASN A 148 9.34 -4.44 -9.67
C ASN A 148 8.31 -5.45 -9.10
N LEU A 149 7.89 -5.22 -7.85
CA LEU A 149 6.87 -6.04 -7.22
C LEU A 149 5.52 -5.71 -7.85
N SER A 150 5.08 -6.57 -8.76
CA SER A 150 3.83 -6.41 -9.51
C SER A 150 2.74 -7.29 -8.92
N MET A 151 1.51 -6.78 -8.87
CA MET A 151 0.35 -7.48 -8.33
C MET A 151 -0.96 -6.93 -8.85
N GLY A 152 -1.96 -7.79 -8.99
CA GLY A 152 -3.34 -7.39 -9.20
C GLY A 152 -4.02 -7.12 -7.86
N THR A 153 -4.68 -5.97 -7.72
CA THR A 153 -5.45 -5.60 -6.53
C THR A 153 -6.42 -4.47 -6.84
N MET A 154 -7.45 -4.30 -6.03
CA MET A 154 -8.45 -3.21 -6.16
C MET A 154 -9.01 -3.05 -7.58
N GLY A 155 -9.22 -4.17 -8.28
CA GLY A 155 -9.76 -4.22 -9.64
C GLY A 155 -8.77 -3.90 -10.76
N GLY A 156 -7.54 -3.53 -10.44
CA GLY A 156 -6.49 -3.17 -11.38
C GLY A 156 -5.16 -3.82 -11.08
N ASN A 157 -4.07 -3.16 -11.46
CA ASN A 157 -2.72 -3.63 -11.26
C ASN A 157 -1.83 -2.56 -10.61
N VAL A 158 -0.91 -3.02 -9.77
CA VAL A 158 0.07 -2.18 -9.10
C VAL A 158 1.48 -2.72 -9.34
N VAL A 159 2.42 -1.85 -9.65
CA VAL A 159 3.85 -2.16 -9.62
C VAL A 159 4.50 -1.28 -8.57
N MET A 160 5.19 -1.89 -7.61
CA MET A 160 5.85 -1.21 -6.51
C MET A 160 7.36 -1.38 -6.59
N ASN A 161 8.07 -0.29 -6.33
CA ASN A 161 9.51 -0.25 -6.07
C ASN A 161 9.76 0.56 -4.81
N GLY A 162 10.66 0.11 -3.97
CA GLY A 162 10.94 0.83 -2.73
C GLY A 162 11.62 -0.02 -1.69
N TYR A 163 11.54 0.39 -0.45
CA TYR A 163 12.09 -0.37 0.67
C TYR A 163 11.27 -0.24 1.96
N TYR A 164 11.39 -1.25 2.78
CA TYR A 164 11.04 -1.26 4.19
C TYR A 164 12.33 -1.38 5.01
N SER A 165 12.50 -0.53 6.02
CA SER A 165 13.70 -0.50 6.85
C SER A 165 13.38 -0.51 8.33
N THR A 166 14.03 -1.39 9.05
CA THR A 166 14.11 -1.42 10.51
C THR A 166 15.53 -1.15 11.01
N ALA A 167 16.34 -0.42 10.22
CA ALA A 167 17.65 0.05 10.67
C ALA A 167 17.55 0.84 11.99
N ASN A 168 16.42 1.54 12.20
CA ASN A 168 15.95 1.99 13.50
C ASN A 168 14.68 1.22 13.86
N ALA A 169 14.79 0.17 14.69
CA ALA A 169 13.67 -0.67 15.07
C ALA A 169 12.56 0.07 15.83
N LYS A 170 12.86 1.20 16.47
CA LYS A 170 11.88 2.05 17.15
C LYS A 170 11.08 2.92 16.17
N LYS A 171 11.55 3.07 14.97
CA LYS A 171 10.97 3.93 13.93
C LYS A 171 11.13 3.27 12.57
N PRO A 172 10.36 2.20 12.30
CA PRO A 172 10.37 1.57 10.98
C PRO A 172 9.95 2.59 9.92
N GLU A 173 10.57 2.50 8.76
CA GLU A 173 10.35 3.44 7.66
C GLU A 173 10.06 2.68 6.37
N MET A 174 9.15 3.19 5.58
CA MET A 174 8.87 2.73 4.22
C MET A 174 9.01 3.89 3.23
N LYS A 175 9.76 3.63 2.16
CA LYS A 175 9.76 4.47 0.96
C LYS A 175 9.30 3.64 -0.21
N ALA A 176 8.29 4.09 -0.93
CA ALA A 176 7.74 3.33 -2.05
C ALA A 176 7.27 4.24 -3.18
N GLY A 177 7.58 3.83 -4.41
CA GLY A 177 6.97 4.35 -5.63
C GLY A 177 6.00 3.31 -6.19
N PHE A 178 4.77 3.73 -6.43
CA PHE A 178 3.70 2.93 -7.00
C PHE A 178 3.37 3.40 -8.40
N LYS A 179 3.27 2.46 -9.33
CA LYS A 179 2.64 2.66 -10.64
C LYS A 179 1.31 1.92 -10.62
N LEU A 180 0.23 2.67 -10.81
CA LEU A 180 -1.15 2.22 -10.70
C LEU A 180 -1.78 2.13 -12.08
N SER A 181 -2.52 1.06 -12.35
CA SER A 181 -3.22 0.86 -13.61
C SER A 181 -4.65 0.38 -13.33
N ASP A 182 -5.63 1.15 -13.75
CA ASP A 182 -7.06 0.81 -13.67
C ASP A 182 -7.59 0.47 -12.27
N ILE A 183 -7.10 1.15 -11.25
CA ILE A 183 -7.55 0.95 -9.87
C ILE A 183 -8.97 1.50 -9.69
N SER A 184 -9.87 0.72 -9.10
CA SER A 184 -11.24 1.13 -8.79
C SER A 184 -11.26 2.10 -7.60
N PHE A 185 -11.89 3.27 -7.75
CA PHE A 185 -12.10 4.23 -6.64
C PHE A 185 -12.81 3.57 -5.46
N SER A 186 -13.87 2.82 -5.73
CA SER A 186 -14.69 2.21 -4.67
C SER A 186 -13.95 1.09 -3.93
N GLN A 187 -13.11 0.31 -4.63
CA GLN A 187 -12.31 -0.73 -3.97
C GLN A 187 -11.15 -0.12 -3.17
N ALA A 188 -10.46 0.90 -3.71
CA ALA A 188 -9.42 1.62 -2.99
C ALA A 188 -9.96 2.23 -1.68
N TYR A 189 -11.16 2.81 -1.70
CA TYR A 189 -11.81 3.34 -0.50
C TYR A 189 -12.14 2.26 0.54
N LYS A 190 -12.63 1.09 0.09
CA LYS A 190 -13.02 -0.01 0.98
C LYS A 190 -11.83 -0.74 1.61
N GLU A 191 -10.75 -0.90 0.85
CA GLU A 191 -9.62 -1.74 1.23
C GLU A 191 -8.50 -0.96 1.95
N LEU A 192 -8.41 0.36 1.74
CA LEU A 192 -7.34 1.19 2.28
C LEU A 192 -7.86 2.24 3.26
N ASP A 193 -7.65 2.01 4.56
CA ASP A 193 -8.06 2.96 5.62
C ASP A 193 -7.39 4.34 5.44
N MET A 194 -6.15 4.38 4.91
CA MET A 194 -5.46 5.63 4.58
C MET A 194 -6.18 6.45 3.50
N VAL A 195 -6.84 5.80 2.54
CA VAL A 195 -7.63 6.51 1.51
C VAL A 195 -8.87 7.13 2.13
N GLN A 196 -9.51 6.47 3.09
CA GLN A 196 -10.66 7.03 3.80
C GLN A 196 -10.30 8.32 4.56
N GLN A 197 -9.07 8.44 5.04
CA GLN A 197 -8.59 9.61 5.78
C GLN A 197 -8.03 10.70 4.86
N LEU A 198 -7.21 10.35 3.87
CA LEU A 198 -6.52 11.31 2.99
C LEU A 198 -7.38 11.77 1.79
N ALA A 199 -8.27 10.92 1.32
CA ALA A 199 -9.11 11.16 0.15
C ALA A 199 -10.55 10.67 0.36
N PRO A 200 -11.28 11.17 1.36
CA PRO A 200 -12.63 10.69 1.69
C PRO A 200 -13.63 10.84 0.53
N ILE A 201 -13.35 11.71 -0.42
CA ILE A 201 -14.16 11.86 -1.64
C ILE A 201 -14.29 10.56 -2.45
N PHE A 202 -13.33 9.61 -2.32
CA PHE A 202 -13.38 8.35 -3.07
C PHE A 202 -14.62 7.51 -2.78
N GLU A 203 -15.25 7.69 -1.61
CA GLU A 203 -16.54 7.08 -1.27
C GLU A 203 -17.63 7.44 -2.30
N ASN A 204 -17.56 8.65 -2.83
CA ASN A 204 -18.56 9.25 -3.71
C ASN A 204 -18.20 9.12 -5.20
N LEU A 205 -17.09 8.47 -5.53
CA LEU A 205 -16.60 8.30 -6.90
C LEU A 205 -16.86 6.89 -7.42
N LYS A 206 -17.25 6.81 -8.69
CA LYS A 206 -17.26 5.58 -9.50
C LYS A 206 -16.35 5.76 -10.69
N GLY A 207 -15.82 4.66 -11.19
CA GLY A 207 -14.81 4.62 -12.24
C GLY A 207 -13.46 4.19 -11.70
N ASN A 208 -12.44 4.36 -12.51
CA ASN A 208 -11.10 3.89 -12.22
C ASN A 208 -10.09 5.04 -12.36
N PHE A 209 -8.90 4.83 -11.82
CA PHE A 209 -7.78 5.73 -12.00
C PHE A 209 -6.49 4.96 -12.27
N SER A 210 -5.58 5.63 -12.95
CA SER A 210 -4.22 5.17 -13.20
C SER A 210 -3.25 6.30 -12.88
N GLY A 211 -1.99 5.97 -12.61
CA GLY A 211 -1.00 7.01 -12.34
C GLY A 211 0.20 6.52 -11.55
N SER A 212 0.84 7.44 -10.86
CA SER A 212 2.00 7.15 -10.02
C SER A 212 1.91 7.92 -8.70
N ILE A 213 2.39 7.28 -7.65
CA ILE A 213 2.47 7.87 -6.30
C ILE A 213 3.83 7.50 -5.73
N ASN A 214 4.54 8.48 -5.16
CA ASN A 214 5.74 8.26 -4.37
C ASN A 214 5.43 8.65 -2.92
N VAL A 215 5.82 7.81 -1.98
CA VAL A 215 5.61 8.07 -0.55
C VAL A 215 6.82 7.70 0.27
N LEU A 216 7.05 8.45 1.33
CA LEU A 216 7.93 8.16 2.45
C LEU A 216 7.12 8.31 3.73
N THR A 217 7.11 7.32 4.59
CA THR A 217 6.35 7.35 5.83
C THR A 217 7.00 6.45 6.89
N ASP A 218 6.83 6.80 8.16
CA ASP A 218 7.06 5.88 9.25
C ASP A 218 5.94 4.85 9.30
N LEU A 219 6.20 3.69 9.86
CA LEU A 219 5.20 2.64 10.10
C LEU A 219 5.02 2.45 11.60
N ASP A 220 3.79 2.15 11.98
CA ASP A 220 3.46 1.77 13.36
C ASP A 220 3.71 0.27 13.63
N ALA A 221 3.37 -0.19 14.84
CA ALA A 221 3.54 -1.57 15.26
C ALA A 221 2.70 -2.58 14.45
N ALA A 222 1.61 -2.13 13.83
CA ALA A 222 0.76 -2.93 12.96
C ALA A 222 1.19 -2.88 11.49
N MET A 223 2.36 -2.30 11.17
CA MET A 223 2.87 -2.07 9.83
C MET A 223 2.00 -1.09 9.00
N SER A 224 1.17 -0.29 9.67
CA SER A 224 0.36 0.74 9.04
C SER A 224 1.13 2.05 8.91
N PRO A 225 0.93 2.82 7.82
CA PRO A 225 1.55 4.13 7.66
C PRO A 225 1.13 5.11 8.75
N VAL A 226 2.09 5.82 9.33
CA VAL A 226 1.86 6.94 10.25
C VAL A 226 1.62 8.18 9.42
N LEU A 227 0.35 8.52 9.18
CA LEU A 227 -0.06 9.49 8.17
C LEU A 227 0.49 10.91 8.44
N GLU A 228 0.70 11.28 9.70
CA GLU A 228 1.29 12.56 10.10
C GLU A 228 2.76 12.70 9.64
N THR A 229 3.45 11.57 9.47
CA THR A 229 4.85 11.54 8.98
C THR A 229 4.94 11.40 7.46
N MET A 230 3.80 11.12 6.81
CA MET A 230 3.78 10.83 5.39
C MET A 230 4.16 12.05 4.56
N GLN A 231 5.10 11.84 3.65
CA GLN A 231 5.50 12.79 2.62
C GLN A 231 5.42 12.11 1.27
N GLY A 232 4.95 12.81 0.27
CA GLY A 232 4.82 12.21 -1.05
C GLY A 232 4.33 13.17 -2.12
N ASP A 233 4.27 12.63 -3.31
CA ASP A 233 3.70 13.28 -4.48
C ASP A 233 3.05 12.25 -5.38
N GLY A 234 2.15 12.69 -6.21
CA GLY A 234 1.48 11.80 -7.14
C GLY A 234 0.78 12.53 -8.29
N SER A 235 0.48 11.73 -9.30
CA SER A 235 -0.33 12.12 -10.44
C SER A 235 -1.30 10.99 -10.75
N LEU A 236 -2.59 11.29 -10.76
CA LEU A 236 -3.66 10.34 -11.07
C LEU A 236 -4.46 10.83 -12.25
N THR A 237 -4.72 9.95 -13.21
CA THR A 237 -5.63 10.18 -14.34
C THR A 237 -6.85 9.29 -14.18
N THR A 238 -8.03 9.90 -14.26
CA THR A 238 -9.30 9.20 -14.09
C THR A 238 -9.79 8.60 -15.39
N ARG A 239 -10.62 7.56 -15.29
CA ARG A 239 -11.31 6.95 -16.40
C ARG A 239 -12.75 6.61 -16.01
N ASP A 240 -13.70 6.99 -16.88
CA ASP A 240 -15.14 6.77 -16.67
C ASP A 240 -15.64 7.29 -15.32
N LEU A 241 -15.13 8.47 -14.92
CA LEU A 241 -15.43 9.07 -13.63
C LEU A 241 -16.87 9.58 -13.58
N SER A 242 -17.59 9.16 -12.55
CA SER A 242 -18.84 9.78 -12.14
C SER A 242 -18.81 10.04 -10.63
N LEU A 243 -19.46 11.12 -10.23
CA LEU A 243 -19.60 11.51 -8.82
C LEU A 243 -21.08 11.65 -8.45
N SER A 244 -21.39 11.31 -7.20
CA SER A 244 -22.72 11.52 -6.63
C SER A 244 -22.64 11.63 -5.11
N GLY A 245 -23.49 12.49 -4.51
CA GLY A 245 -23.52 12.66 -3.06
C GLY A 245 -22.32 13.41 -2.48
N VAL A 246 -21.59 14.16 -3.29
CA VAL A 246 -20.52 15.06 -2.82
C VAL A 246 -21.15 16.35 -2.34
N LYS A 247 -21.28 16.53 -1.03
CA LYS A 247 -22.00 17.68 -0.41
C LYS A 247 -21.53 19.03 -0.92
N ALA A 248 -20.23 19.22 -1.18
CA ALA A 248 -19.72 20.48 -1.73
C ALA A 248 -20.27 20.74 -3.15
N ILE A 249 -20.32 19.71 -3.99
CA ILE A 249 -20.91 19.80 -5.34
C ILE A 249 -22.40 20.05 -5.27
N ASP A 250 -23.10 19.39 -4.33
CA ASP A 250 -24.55 19.62 -4.12
C ASP A 250 -24.82 21.09 -3.75
N GLN A 251 -24.02 21.70 -2.86
CA GLN A 251 -24.15 23.11 -2.50
C GLN A 251 -23.84 24.05 -3.66
N ILE A 252 -22.81 23.73 -4.49
CA ILE A 252 -22.52 24.49 -5.72
C ILE A 252 -23.73 24.43 -6.66
N ALA A 253 -24.27 23.23 -6.90
CA ALA A 253 -25.41 23.01 -7.78
C ALA A 253 -26.65 23.81 -7.33
N ASP A 254 -26.90 23.85 -6.02
CA ASP A 254 -28.01 24.61 -5.46
C ASP A 254 -27.77 26.13 -5.58
N ALA A 255 -26.54 26.60 -5.30
CA ALA A 255 -26.18 28.03 -5.39
C ALA A 255 -26.35 28.59 -6.81
N ILE A 256 -26.07 27.80 -7.84
CA ILE A 256 -26.22 28.21 -9.25
C ILE A 256 -27.53 27.71 -9.88
N SER A 257 -28.43 27.09 -9.09
CA SER A 257 -29.73 26.55 -9.53
C SER A 257 -29.60 25.52 -10.66
N GLN A 258 -28.62 24.62 -10.56
CA GLN A 258 -28.32 23.57 -11.55
C GLN A 258 -28.26 22.17 -10.91
N PRO A 259 -29.42 21.59 -10.57
CA PRO A 259 -29.49 20.30 -9.86
C PRO A 259 -28.86 19.13 -10.65
N SER A 260 -28.73 19.23 -11.98
CA SER A 260 -28.08 18.24 -12.82
C SER A 260 -26.58 18.02 -12.49
N LEU A 261 -25.93 18.97 -11.82
CA LEU A 261 -24.55 18.82 -11.39
C LEU A 261 -24.35 17.84 -10.23
N LYS A 262 -25.43 17.49 -9.48
CA LYS A 262 -25.35 16.60 -8.31
C LYS A 262 -25.00 15.16 -8.67
N GLU A 263 -25.36 14.74 -9.88
CA GLU A 263 -25.09 13.40 -10.41
C GLU A 263 -24.66 13.49 -11.86
N MET A 264 -23.36 13.65 -12.09
CA MET A 264 -22.83 13.81 -13.44
C MET A 264 -21.64 12.91 -13.74
N LYS A 265 -21.54 12.52 -15.01
CA LYS A 265 -20.29 12.04 -15.57
C LYS A 265 -19.30 13.18 -15.71
N VAL A 266 -18.09 12.94 -15.27
CA VAL A 266 -16.97 13.87 -15.36
C VAL A 266 -16.07 13.41 -16.50
N LYS A 267 -15.61 14.33 -17.34
CA LYS A 267 -14.56 14.00 -18.32
C LYS A 267 -13.30 13.55 -17.60
N ASP A 268 -12.61 12.62 -18.21
CA ASP A 268 -11.32 12.15 -17.68
C ASP A 268 -10.39 13.33 -17.47
N MET A 269 -9.75 13.32 -16.30
CA MET A 269 -8.89 14.41 -15.86
C MET A 269 -7.63 13.88 -15.19
N THR A 270 -6.61 14.71 -15.12
CA THR A 270 -5.38 14.41 -14.38
C THR A 270 -5.28 15.33 -13.18
N LEU A 271 -5.08 14.70 -12.01
CA LEU A 271 -4.89 15.35 -10.73
C LEU A 271 -3.45 15.17 -10.27
N ASN A 272 -2.74 16.28 -10.03
CA ASN A 272 -1.41 16.28 -9.42
C ASN A 272 -1.50 16.76 -7.98
N PHE A 273 -0.83 16.08 -7.06
CA PHE A 273 -0.89 16.39 -5.65
C PHE A 273 0.43 16.16 -4.93
N THR A 274 0.56 16.76 -3.75
CA THR A 274 1.62 16.48 -2.79
C THR A 274 1.01 16.12 -1.44
N ILE A 275 1.71 15.28 -0.68
CA ILE A 275 1.32 14.88 0.67
C ILE A 275 2.39 15.41 1.61
N LYS A 276 2.02 16.21 2.58
CA LYS A 276 2.92 16.77 3.57
C LYS A 276 2.15 17.26 4.79
N ASP A 277 2.73 17.09 5.97
CA ASP A 277 2.21 17.64 7.24
C ASP A 277 0.73 17.30 7.48
N GLY A 278 0.35 16.04 7.19
CA GLY A 278 -1.02 15.54 7.37
C GLY A 278 -2.04 16.12 6.38
N ARG A 279 -1.59 16.67 5.25
CA ARG A 279 -2.48 17.22 4.21
C ARG A 279 -2.11 16.72 2.83
N VAL A 280 -3.14 16.55 2.00
CA VAL A 280 -3.02 16.35 0.56
C VAL A 280 -3.31 17.67 -0.12
N GLU A 281 -2.31 18.26 -0.75
CA GLU A 281 -2.43 19.48 -1.53
C GLU A 281 -2.58 19.15 -3.01
N THR A 282 -3.63 19.64 -3.65
CA THR A 282 -3.87 19.45 -5.09
C THR A 282 -3.45 20.69 -5.86
N LYS A 283 -2.69 20.49 -6.94
CA LYS A 283 -2.40 21.55 -7.91
C LYS A 283 -3.69 21.91 -8.67
N PRO A 284 -3.76 23.11 -9.30
CA PRO A 284 -4.94 23.48 -10.09
C PRO A 284 -5.34 22.40 -11.08
N PHE A 285 -6.62 22.00 -11.07
CA PHE A 285 -7.21 21.01 -11.95
C PHE A 285 -8.61 21.41 -12.39
N ASP A 286 -9.05 20.88 -13.53
CA ASP A 286 -10.36 21.15 -14.11
C ASP A 286 -11.28 19.94 -13.95
N ILE A 287 -12.48 20.18 -13.43
CA ILE A 287 -13.59 19.22 -13.41
C ILE A 287 -14.59 19.65 -14.50
N LYS A 288 -14.65 18.90 -15.59
CA LYS A 288 -15.57 19.16 -16.70
C LYS A 288 -16.79 18.25 -16.58
N MET A 289 -17.95 18.87 -16.37
CA MET A 289 -19.25 18.21 -16.20
C MET A 289 -20.22 18.77 -17.23
N GLY A 290 -20.44 18.07 -18.34
CA GLY A 290 -21.18 18.63 -19.47
C GLY A 290 -20.53 19.93 -19.96
N ASP A 291 -21.30 21.00 -20.02
CA ASP A 291 -20.84 22.32 -20.43
C ASP A 291 -20.27 23.17 -19.28
N TYR A 292 -20.25 22.64 -18.07
CA TYR A 292 -19.69 23.32 -16.90
C TYR A 292 -18.21 22.94 -16.71
N ASN A 293 -17.41 23.93 -16.30
CA ASN A 293 -16.02 23.70 -15.94
C ASN A 293 -15.71 24.34 -14.59
N LEU A 294 -15.34 23.51 -13.62
CA LEU A 294 -14.84 23.93 -12.32
C LEU A 294 -13.31 23.83 -12.35
N ASN A 295 -12.62 24.94 -12.16
CA ASN A 295 -11.18 24.94 -11.93
C ASN A 295 -10.95 25.10 -10.43
N LEU A 296 -10.31 24.12 -9.80
CA LEU A 296 -10.10 24.06 -8.36
C LEU A 296 -8.62 23.81 -8.02
N SER A 297 -8.20 24.36 -6.89
CA SER A 297 -6.97 23.99 -6.20
C SER A 297 -7.17 24.12 -4.69
N GLY A 298 -6.47 23.33 -3.92
CA GLY A 298 -6.63 23.37 -2.46
C GLY A 298 -6.10 22.15 -1.77
N SER A 299 -6.60 21.89 -0.57
CA SER A 299 -6.10 20.77 0.23
C SER A 299 -7.18 20.11 1.07
N THR A 300 -6.92 18.82 1.40
CA THR A 300 -7.68 18.03 2.37
C THR A 300 -6.75 17.56 3.47
N GLY A 301 -7.13 17.78 4.74
CA GLY A 301 -6.38 17.33 5.91
C GLY A 301 -6.82 15.98 6.44
N LEU A 302 -5.97 15.32 7.25
CA LEU A 302 -6.29 14.09 7.99
C LEU A 302 -7.50 14.24 8.92
N ASP A 303 -7.72 15.45 9.43
CA ASP A 303 -8.88 15.84 10.23
C ASP A 303 -10.15 16.04 9.37
N GLN A 304 -10.08 15.68 8.06
CA GLN A 304 -11.12 15.89 7.05
C GLN A 304 -11.47 17.37 6.80
N THR A 305 -10.69 18.31 7.28
CA THR A 305 -10.84 19.71 6.90
C THR A 305 -10.49 19.88 5.42
N ILE A 306 -11.25 20.71 4.74
CA ILE A 306 -11.05 21.05 3.32
C ILE A 306 -10.90 22.56 3.16
N ASP A 307 -10.00 22.93 2.25
CA ASP A 307 -9.79 24.32 1.87
C ASP A 307 -9.45 24.38 0.37
N TYR A 308 -10.48 24.65 -0.43
CA TYR A 308 -10.37 24.75 -1.87
C TYR A 308 -10.87 26.09 -2.36
N SER A 309 -10.20 26.60 -3.36
CA SER A 309 -10.61 27.80 -4.08
C SER A 309 -10.51 27.59 -5.58
N GLY A 310 -11.28 28.36 -6.32
CA GLY A 310 -11.27 28.26 -7.78
C GLY A 310 -12.36 29.06 -8.44
N LYS A 311 -12.75 28.60 -9.62
CA LYS A 311 -13.72 29.27 -10.48
C LYS A 311 -14.64 28.27 -11.16
N ILE A 312 -15.90 28.64 -11.29
CA ILE A 312 -16.84 27.91 -12.12
C ILE A 312 -17.20 28.72 -13.38
N LYS A 313 -17.04 28.11 -14.54
CA LYS A 313 -17.49 28.66 -15.82
C LYS A 313 -18.87 28.10 -16.16
N LEU A 314 -19.83 29.00 -16.32
CA LEU A 314 -21.21 28.67 -16.69
C LEU A 314 -21.36 28.69 -18.22
N PRO A 315 -22.16 27.76 -18.81
CA PRO A 315 -22.43 27.77 -20.23
C PRO A 315 -23.31 28.95 -20.63
N ALA A 316 -23.18 29.43 -21.85
CA ALA A 316 -23.95 30.55 -22.40
C ALA A 316 -25.47 30.28 -22.48
N SER A 317 -25.90 29.01 -22.39
CA SER A 317 -27.29 28.57 -22.44
C SER A 317 -28.11 28.86 -21.17
N THR A 318 -27.51 29.39 -20.10
CA THR A 318 -28.20 29.74 -18.85
C THR A 318 -29.00 31.05 -18.89
N GLY A 319 -29.27 31.58 -20.09
CA GLY A 319 -30.02 32.83 -20.28
C GLY A 319 -29.20 34.11 -20.17
N ILE A 320 -27.90 33.97 -20.00
CA ILE A 320 -26.94 35.08 -19.90
C ILE A 320 -26.12 35.10 -21.20
N SER A 321 -26.12 36.21 -21.91
CA SER A 321 -25.48 36.37 -23.24
C SER A 321 -23.95 36.34 -23.26
N LYS A 322 -23.30 36.14 -22.12
CA LYS A 322 -21.82 36.02 -21.97
C LYS A 322 -21.47 34.86 -21.07
N LEU A 323 -20.37 34.18 -21.40
CA LEU A 323 -19.70 33.26 -20.49
C LEU A 323 -19.48 33.95 -19.15
N MET A 324 -20.14 33.46 -18.12
CA MET A 324 -20.02 33.96 -16.76
C MET A 324 -19.05 33.07 -15.98
N THR A 325 -18.11 33.68 -15.31
CA THR A 325 -17.19 33.01 -14.41
C THR A 325 -17.46 33.50 -13.00
N LEU A 326 -17.72 32.58 -12.09
CA LEU A 326 -17.96 32.89 -10.68
C LEU A 326 -16.76 32.39 -9.87
N ASP A 327 -16.39 33.14 -8.84
CA ASP A 327 -15.41 32.71 -7.87
C ASP A 327 -15.99 31.69 -6.90
N LEU A 328 -15.20 30.70 -6.54
CA LEU A 328 -15.64 29.57 -5.71
C LEU A 328 -14.69 29.40 -4.54
N LYS A 329 -15.25 29.29 -3.32
CA LYS A 329 -14.53 28.91 -2.12
C LYS A 329 -15.25 27.74 -1.44
N ILE A 330 -14.51 26.73 -1.03
CA ILE A 330 -15.02 25.55 -0.34
C ILE A 330 -14.16 25.34 0.89
N GLY A 331 -14.72 25.55 2.06
CA GLY A 331 -14.06 25.36 3.36
C GLY A 331 -14.85 24.41 4.25
N GLY A 332 -14.51 24.36 5.52
CA GLY A 332 -15.15 23.49 6.51
C GLY A 332 -14.57 22.08 6.52
N SER A 333 -15.41 21.06 6.53
CA SER A 333 -14.98 19.66 6.46
C SER A 333 -15.66 18.95 5.29
N PHE A 334 -15.11 17.79 4.90
CA PHE A 334 -15.68 16.97 3.83
C PHE A 334 -17.17 16.60 4.12
N THR A 335 -17.49 16.31 5.39
CA THR A 335 -18.86 15.95 5.83
C THR A 335 -19.76 17.17 6.05
N SER A 336 -19.17 18.34 6.28
CA SER A 336 -19.91 19.61 6.49
C SER A 336 -19.19 20.76 5.77
N PRO A 337 -19.23 20.79 4.43
CA PRO A 337 -18.60 21.84 3.65
C PRO A 337 -19.33 23.17 3.77
N LYS A 338 -18.59 24.26 3.61
CA LYS A 338 -19.10 25.63 3.49
C LYS A 338 -18.70 26.15 2.12
N VAL A 339 -19.67 26.34 1.25
CA VAL A 339 -19.46 26.81 -0.12
C VAL A 339 -19.90 28.26 -0.25
N SER A 340 -19.08 29.09 -0.88
CA SER A 340 -19.40 30.45 -1.32
C SER A 340 -19.16 30.52 -2.82
N VAL A 341 -20.11 31.10 -3.53
CA VAL A 341 -20.09 31.34 -4.98
C VAL A 341 -20.41 32.83 -5.19
N ASP A 342 -19.44 33.61 -5.72
CA ASP A 342 -19.54 35.06 -5.92
C ASP A 342 -19.33 35.48 -7.38
#